data_6d7097379ea72500b176a85ae5698254
#
_entry.id   6d7097379ea72500b176a85ae5698254
#
_cell.length_a   1.000
_cell.length_b   1.000
_cell.length_c   1.000
_cell.angle_alpha   90.00
_cell.angle_beta   90.00
_cell.angle_gamma   90.00
#
_symmetry.space_group_name_H-M   'P 1'
#
loop_
_entity.id
_entity.type
_entity.pdbx_description
1 polymer ?
#
loop_
_entity_poly.entity_id
_entity_poly.type
_entity_poly.pdbx_seq_one_letter_code
_entity_poly.pdbx_strand_id
1 'polypeptide(L)'
;FHRLGKNAGIAPSNMLLGTQSKNKFWEVSPEEWDRVVSVNSNGPFYMTRSVVPHMIKQKWGRIIGVTTSMNTMYREGATPYGPSKAAHEAMIAMAARELEGTGVTVNVLVPGGMANTDLIPDNTTHSRDYMIQPSVMQKPVVWLASEESEGITGKRFIGYYWDDSLPITERLEKSSAPAAWPQLGSQAIRLEPEKK
;
A
#
# COMPACT_ATOMS: atom_id res chain seq x y z
N PHE A 1 -10.57 3.79 18.85
CA PHE A 1 -9.61 3.31 17.83
C PHE A 1 -8.70 4.45 17.39
N HIS A 2 -7.39 4.34 17.65
CA HIS A 2 -6.43 5.41 17.36
C HIS A 2 -5.47 5.04 16.21
N ARG A 3 -5.26 3.75 15.97
CA ARG A 3 -4.34 3.24 14.95
C ARG A 3 -5.00 2.11 14.18
N LEU A 4 -4.81 2.10 12.87
CA LEU A 4 -5.27 1.06 11.97
C LEU A 4 -4.13 0.64 11.04
N GLY A 5 -3.58 -0.54 11.27
CA GLY A 5 -2.68 -1.22 10.33
C GLY A 5 -3.49 -2.19 9.46
N LYS A 6 -3.41 -2.05 8.15
CA LYS A 6 -4.10 -2.92 7.17
C LYS A 6 -3.07 -3.75 6.43
N ASN A 7 -2.76 -4.92 6.96
CA ASN A 7 -1.75 -5.83 6.42
C ASN A 7 -2.35 -7.12 5.84
N ALA A 8 -3.61 -7.43 6.13
CA ALA A 8 -4.26 -8.59 5.53
C ALA A 8 -4.18 -8.52 4.01
N GLY A 9 -3.79 -9.61 3.39
CA GLY A 9 -3.67 -9.71 1.95
C GLY A 9 -3.53 -11.16 1.53
N ILE A 10 -4.16 -11.50 0.42
CA ILE A 10 -4.07 -12.82 -0.21
C ILE A 10 -3.61 -12.67 -1.65
N ALA A 11 -2.97 -13.71 -2.16
CA ALA A 11 -2.65 -13.88 -3.57
C ALA A 11 -3.51 -14.99 -4.17
N PRO A 12 -3.69 -15.03 -5.50
CA PRO A 12 -4.25 -16.20 -6.16
C PRO A 12 -3.45 -17.46 -5.83
N SER A 13 -4.14 -18.59 -5.70
CA SER A 13 -3.52 -19.89 -5.37
C SER A 13 -2.47 -20.34 -6.39
N ASN A 14 -2.56 -19.84 -7.61
CA ASN A 14 -1.67 -20.12 -8.74
C ASN A 14 -0.69 -18.98 -9.06
N MET A 15 -0.71 -17.91 -8.26
CA MET A 15 0.27 -16.82 -8.37
C MET A 15 1.61 -17.30 -7.82
N LEU A 16 2.45 -17.81 -8.68
CA LEU A 16 3.84 -18.09 -8.36
C LEU A 16 4.60 -16.76 -8.28
N LEU A 17 4.67 -16.19 -7.07
CA LEU A 17 5.53 -15.06 -6.80
C LEU A 17 6.99 -15.50 -7.05
N GLY A 18 7.59 -14.93 -8.09
CA GLY A 18 8.98 -15.24 -8.46
C GLY A 18 9.16 -16.14 -9.67
N THR A 19 8.12 -16.75 -10.19
CA THR A 19 8.12 -17.36 -11.53
C THR A 19 7.22 -16.54 -12.45
N GLN A 20 7.46 -16.60 -13.74
CA GLN A 20 6.50 -16.07 -14.70
C GLN A 20 5.20 -16.85 -14.53
N SER A 21 4.22 -16.27 -13.88
CA SER A 21 2.87 -16.81 -13.87
C SER A 21 2.46 -16.95 -15.33
N LYS A 22 2.18 -18.16 -15.77
CA LYS A 22 1.72 -18.40 -17.16
C LYS A 22 0.27 -17.99 -17.34
N ASN A 23 -0.44 -17.69 -16.24
CA ASN A 23 -1.86 -17.35 -16.30
C ASN A 23 -2.05 -15.96 -16.86
N LYS A 24 -2.82 -15.90 -17.92
CA LYS A 24 -3.27 -14.65 -18.51
C LYS A 24 -4.47 -14.12 -17.71
N PHE A 25 -4.68 -12.82 -17.70
CA PHE A 25 -5.76 -12.22 -16.91
C PHE A 25 -7.15 -12.75 -17.30
N TRP A 26 -7.34 -13.16 -18.56
CA TRP A 26 -8.62 -13.73 -19.04
C TRP A 26 -8.85 -15.20 -18.63
N GLU A 27 -7.87 -15.83 -18.01
CA GLU A 27 -7.95 -17.20 -17.46
C GLU A 27 -8.27 -17.20 -15.96
N VAL A 28 -8.26 -16.00 -15.33
CA VAL A 28 -8.63 -15.84 -13.93
C VAL A 28 -10.15 -15.96 -13.81
N SER A 29 -10.62 -16.86 -12.96
CA SER A 29 -12.06 -17.00 -12.75
C SER A 29 -12.65 -15.77 -12.02
N PRO A 30 -13.93 -15.43 -12.26
CA PRO A 30 -14.62 -14.39 -11.52
C PRO A 30 -14.56 -14.59 -10.00
N GLU A 31 -14.70 -15.82 -9.52
CA GLU A 31 -14.68 -16.16 -8.11
C GLU A 31 -13.30 -15.88 -7.48
N GLU A 32 -12.21 -16.19 -8.20
CA GLU A 32 -10.85 -15.90 -7.72
C GLU A 32 -10.57 -14.39 -7.73
N TRP A 33 -11.06 -13.68 -8.74
CA TRP A 33 -11.03 -12.22 -8.78
C TRP A 33 -11.73 -11.62 -7.56
N ASP A 34 -12.98 -12.02 -7.32
CA ASP A 34 -13.81 -11.50 -6.22
C ASP A 34 -13.20 -11.82 -4.86
N ARG A 35 -12.66 -13.02 -4.69
CA ARG A 35 -11.99 -13.44 -3.46
C ARG A 35 -10.80 -12.53 -3.12
N VAL A 36 -9.93 -12.27 -4.09
CA VAL A 36 -8.73 -11.45 -3.87
C VAL A 36 -9.08 -9.98 -3.68
N VAL A 37 -9.97 -9.43 -4.49
CA VAL A 37 -10.41 -8.03 -4.40
C VAL A 37 -11.15 -7.77 -3.09
N SER A 38 -11.99 -8.71 -2.65
CA SER A 38 -12.72 -8.60 -1.37
C SER A 38 -11.77 -8.45 -0.19
N VAL A 39 -10.69 -9.22 -0.14
CA VAL A 39 -9.72 -9.11 0.96
C VAL A 39 -8.79 -7.91 0.79
N ASN A 40 -8.23 -7.72 -0.40
CA ASN A 40 -7.12 -6.77 -0.60
C ASN A 40 -7.58 -5.32 -0.81
N SER A 41 -8.80 -5.10 -1.30
CA SER A 41 -9.35 -3.78 -1.61
C SER A 41 -10.57 -3.44 -0.74
N ASN A 42 -11.62 -4.28 -0.77
CA ASN A 42 -12.87 -3.99 -0.04
C ASN A 42 -12.65 -4.04 1.48
N GLY A 43 -11.88 -5.01 1.99
CA GLY A 43 -11.55 -5.11 3.41
C GLY A 43 -10.91 -3.83 3.95
N PRO A 44 -9.81 -3.34 3.37
CA PRO A 44 -9.22 -2.04 3.70
C PRO A 44 -10.19 -0.87 3.65
N PHE A 45 -11.06 -0.80 2.64
CA PHE A 45 -12.08 0.24 2.54
C PHE A 45 -13.06 0.18 3.71
N TYR A 46 -13.65 -0.98 3.99
CA TYR A 46 -14.62 -1.11 5.08
C TYR A 46 -14.03 -0.78 6.45
N MET A 47 -12.80 -1.26 6.71
CA MET A 47 -12.11 -0.96 7.96
C MET A 47 -11.83 0.55 8.10
N THR A 48 -11.32 1.20 7.05
CA THR A 48 -11.07 2.64 7.06
C THR A 48 -12.35 3.43 7.29
N ARG A 49 -13.40 3.13 6.52
CA ARG A 49 -14.73 3.76 6.64
C ARG A 49 -15.28 3.66 8.07
N SER A 50 -15.07 2.53 8.74
CA SER A 50 -15.58 2.31 10.09
C SER A 50 -14.83 3.10 11.17
N VAL A 51 -13.50 3.29 11.03
CA VAL A 51 -12.70 3.92 12.09
C VAL A 51 -12.51 5.43 11.91
N VAL A 52 -12.53 5.93 10.68
CA VAL A 52 -12.26 7.34 10.35
C VAL A 52 -13.16 8.32 11.12
N PRO A 53 -14.49 8.13 11.24
CA PRO A 53 -15.33 9.04 12.01
C PRO A 53 -14.90 9.19 13.48
N HIS A 54 -14.43 8.10 14.08
CA HIS A 54 -13.92 8.12 15.47
C HIS A 54 -12.58 8.85 15.55
N MET A 55 -11.68 8.64 14.60
CA MET A 55 -10.39 9.31 14.53
C MET A 55 -10.55 10.83 14.34
N ILE A 56 -11.44 11.25 13.44
CA ILE A 56 -11.76 12.68 13.23
C ILE A 56 -12.28 13.32 14.52
N LYS A 57 -13.21 12.67 15.21
CA LYS A 57 -13.76 13.17 16.47
C LYS A 57 -12.68 13.35 17.55
N GLN A 58 -11.68 12.49 17.55
CA GLN A 58 -10.55 12.55 18.49
C GLN A 58 -9.44 13.50 18.01
N LYS A 59 -9.54 14.04 16.79
CA LYS A 59 -8.52 14.86 16.13
C LYS A 59 -7.14 14.17 16.06
N TRP A 60 -7.13 12.85 16.04
CA TRP A 60 -5.93 12.03 15.97
C TRP A 60 -6.23 10.64 15.42
N GLY A 61 -5.41 10.19 14.50
CA GLY A 61 -5.48 8.83 13.95
C GLY A 61 -4.32 8.52 13.02
N ARG A 62 -3.95 7.24 12.94
CA ARG A 62 -2.89 6.74 12.06
C ARG A 62 -3.42 5.54 11.28
N ILE A 63 -3.44 5.68 9.97
CA ILE A 63 -3.88 4.63 9.03
C ILE A 63 -2.69 4.24 8.17
N ILE A 64 -2.30 2.97 8.23
CA ILE A 64 -1.17 2.43 7.50
C ILE A 64 -1.67 1.26 6.65
N GLY A 65 -1.61 1.41 5.33
CA GLY A 65 -1.95 0.34 4.39
C GLY A 65 -0.71 -0.34 3.84
N VAL A 66 -0.72 -1.68 3.82
CA VAL A 66 0.36 -2.44 3.20
C VAL A 66 -0.05 -2.81 1.78
N THR A 67 0.70 -2.28 0.80
CA THR A 67 0.52 -2.59 -0.62
C THR A 67 1.69 -3.40 -1.16
N THR A 68 2.06 -3.22 -2.40
CA THR A 68 3.17 -3.94 -3.05
C THR A 68 4.00 -2.99 -3.90
N SER A 69 5.05 -3.49 -4.54
CA SER A 69 5.85 -2.68 -5.47
C SER A 69 5.01 -2.22 -6.67
N MET A 70 5.33 -1.04 -7.20
CA MET A 70 4.70 -0.53 -8.41
C MET A 70 4.75 -1.56 -9.54
N ASN A 71 5.92 -2.17 -9.75
CA ASN A 71 6.11 -3.19 -10.79
C ASN A 71 5.17 -4.39 -10.62
N THR A 72 4.85 -4.78 -9.38
CA THR A 72 3.91 -5.88 -9.11
C THR A 72 2.47 -5.49 -9.45
N MET A 73 2.11 -4.21 -9.30
CA MET A 73 0.74 -3.74 -9.54
C MET A 73 0.29 -3.93 -11.00
N TYR A 74 1.21 -3.86 -11.95
CA TYR A 74 0.93 -4.01 -13.38
C TYR A 74 1.76 -5.11 -14.07
N ARG A 75 2.43 -5.97 -13.30
CA ARG A 75 3.21 -7.07 -13.87
C ARG A 75 2.30 -8.11 -14.53
N GLU A 76 2.74 -8.63 -15.66
CA GLU A 76 2.11 -9.81 -16.30
C GLU A 76 1.97 -10.96 -15.30
N GLY A 77 0.81 -11.60 -15.27
CA GLY A 77 0.50 -12.70 -14.37
C GLY A 77 0.22 -12.31 -12.90
N ALA A 78 0.18 -11.01 -12.57
CA ALA A 78 -0.13 -10.55 -11.21
C ALA A 78 -1.62 -10.32 -10.96
N THR A 79 -2.50 -10.64 -11.91
CA THR A 79 -3.95 -10.51 -11.76
C THR A 79 -4.51 -11.66 -10.90
N PRO A 80 -5.40 -11.38 -9.94
CA PRO A 80 -5.97 -10.09 -9.54
C PRO A 80 -5.18 -9.35 -8.43
N TYR A 81 -4.09 -9.89 -7.93
CA TYR A 81 -3.31 -9.33 -6.82
C TYR A 81 -2.82 -7.89 -7.11
N GLY A 82 -2.13 -7.71 -8.23
CA GLY A 82 -1.59 -6.41 -8.62
C GLY A 82 -2.66 -5.32 -8.68
N PRO A 83 -3.73 -5.49 -9.49
CA PRO A 83 -4.85 -4.56 -9.54
C PRO A 83 -5.49 -4.28 -8.18
N SER A 84 -5.66 -5.28 -7.32
CA SER A 84 -6.23 -5.10 -5.98
C SER A 84 -5.37 -4.23 -5.07
N LYS A 85 -4.04 -4.36 -5.16
CA LYS A 85 -3.10 -3.53 -4.40
C LYS A 85 -2.99 -2.11 -4.97
N ALA A 86 -3.13 -1.93 -6.28
CA ALA A 86 -3.21 -0.63 -6.92
C ALA A 86 -4.47 0.14 -6.47
N ALA A 87 -5.63 -0.52 -6.46
CA ALA A 87 -6.87 0.06 -5.95
C ALA A 87 -6.74 0.48 -4.47
N HIS A 88 -6.11 -0.35 -3.63
CA HIS A 88 -5.87 -0.01 -2.23
C HIS A 88 -4.95 1.22 -2.09
N GLU A 89 -3.90 1.33 -2.89
CA GLU A 89 -2.99 2.49 -2.83
C GLU A 89 -3.65 3.78 -3.30
N ALA A 90 -4.43 3.73 -4.37
CA ALA A 90 -5.21 4.87 -4.85
C ALA A 90 -6.20 5.37 -3.78
N MET A 91 -6.87 4.44 -3.07
CA MET A 91 -7.77 4.77 -1.96
C MET A 91 -7.02 5.45 -0.80
N ILE A 92 -5.81 5.00 -0.47
CA ILE A 92 -4.97 5.64 0.57
C ILE A 92 -4.62 7.08 0.17
N ALA A 93 -4.19 7.29 -1.07
CA ALA A 93 -3.85 8.62 -1.55
C ALA A 93 -5.06 9.58 -1.56
N MET A 94 -6.24 9.08 -1.90
CA MET A 94 -7.50 9.82 -1.82
C MET A 94 -7.85 10.16 -0.36
N ALA A 95 -7.83 9.16 0.53
CA ALA A 95 -8.16 9.35 1.93
C ALA A 95 -7.20 10.33 2.63
N ALA A 96 -5.91 10.34 2.27
CA ALA A 96 -4.95 11.30 2.81
C ALA A 96 -5.32 12.74 2.49
N ARG A 97 -5.85 13.01 1.29
CA ARG A 97 -6.33 14.34 0.88
C ARG A 97 -7.63 14.73 1.58
N GLU A 98 -8.59 13.80 1.67
CA GLU A 98 -9.88 14.05 2.31
C GLU A 98 -9.77 14.26 3.82
N LEU A 99 -8.72 13.73 4.45
CA LEU A 99 -8.47 13.84 5.89
C LEU A 99 -7.49 14.95 6.27
N GLU A 100 -7.08 15.78 5.32
CA GLU A 100 -6.21 16.93 5.58
C GLU A 100 -6.83 17.86 6.62
N GLY A 101 -6.01 18.31 7.59
CA GLY A 101 -6.45 19.18 8.68
C GLY A 101 -7.25 18.50 9.80
N THR A 102 -7.55 17.20 9.72
CA THR A 102 -8.34 16.47 10.74
C THR A 102 -7.49 15.89 11.88
N GLY A 103 -6.16 15.90 11.77
CA GLY A 103 -5.24 15.21 12.68
C GLY A 103 -5.08 13.72 12.38
N VAL A 104 -5.72 13.20 11.33
CA VAL A 104 -5.60 11.80 10.87
C VAL A 104 -4.62 11.71 9.72
N THR A 105 -3.62 10.84 9.82
CA THR A 105 -2.67 10.59 8.72
C THR A 105 -2.91 9.23 8.08
N VAL A 106 -2.69 9.15 6.77
CA VAL A 106 -2.90 7.94 5.98
C VAL A 106 -1.69 7.71 5.09
N ASN A 107 -1.00 6.58 5.27
CA ASN A 107 0.23 6.28 4.54
C ASN A 107 0.27 4.84 4.04
N VAL A 108 1.11 4.59 3.05
CA VAL A 108 1.45 3.27 2.54
C VAL A 108 2.78 2.82 3.12
N LEU A 109 2.89 1.55 3.46
CA LEU A 109 4.16 0.91 3.80
C LEU A 109 4.32 -0.37 2.96
N VAL A 110 5.48 -0.54 2.34
CA VAL A 110 5.81 -1.75 1.57
C VAL A 110 7.18 -2.28 1.97
N PRO A 111 7.42 -3.59 1.88
CA PRO A 111 8.74 -4.15 2.22
C PRO A 111 9.87 -3.63 1.34
N GLY A 112 9.63 -3.41 0.05
CA GLY A 112 10.62 -2.99 -0.94
C GLY A 112 10.92 -4.04 -2.01
N GLY A 113 10.40 -5.23 -1.86
CA GLY A 113 10.54 -6.35 -2.81
C GLY A 113 9.80 -7.58 -2.34
N MET A 114 10.20 -8.73 -2.84
CA MET A 114 9.65 -10.02 -2.43
C MET A 114 9.99 -10.28 -0.97
N ALA A 115 8.98 -10.35 -0.11
CA ALA A 115 9.16 -10.57 1.32
C ALA A 115 9.03 -12.05 1.68
N ASN A 116 9.92 -12.54 2.55
CA ASN A 116 9.91 -13.89 3.07
C ASN A 116 8.74 -14.08 4.05
N THR A 117 7.59 -14.44 3.52
CA THR A 117 6.34 -14.64 4.27
C THR A 117 5.58 -15.85 3.71
N ASP A 118 4.56 -16.29 4.40
CA ASP A 118 3.67 -17.39 3.97
C ASP A 118 2.89 -17.08 2.68
N LEU A 119 2.90 -15.82 2.22
CA LEU A 119 2.37 -15.44 0.91
C LEU A 119 3.19 -16.05 -0.24
N ILE A 120 4.46 -16.39 0.01
CA ILE A 120 5.34 -17.04 -0.94
C ILE A 120 5.20 -18.56 -0.74
N PRO A 121 4.75 -19.31 -1.74
CA PRO A 121 4.59 -20.75 -1.61
C PRO A 121 5.94 -21.46 -1.44
N ASP A 122 5.94 -22.62 -0.76
CA ASP A 122 7.16 -23.36 -0.45
C ASP A 122 7.86 -23.93 -1.69
N ASN A 123 7.13 -24.13 -2.78
CA ASN A 123 7.66 -24.58 -4.07
C ASN A 123 8.23 -23.44 -4.94
N THR A 124 8.49 -22.27 -4.35
CA THR A 124 9.14 -21.17 -5.08
C THR A 124 10.52 -21.56 -5.57
N THR A 125 10.90 -21.09 -6.76
CA THR A 125 12.25 -21.26 -7.30
C THR A 125 13.28 -20.29 -6.73
N HIS A 126 12.81 -19.30 -5.93
CA HIS A 126 13.67 -18.29 -5.31
C HIS A 126 14.10 -18.76 -3.92
N SER A 127 15.40 -18.70 -3.64
CA SER A 127 15.89 -18.93 -2.29
C SER A 127 15.34 -17.88 -1.33
N ARG A 128 14.81 -18.30 -0.20
CA ARG A 128 14.29 -17.43 0.85
C ARG A 128 15.38 -16.54 1.48
N ASP A 129 16.64 -16.93 1.36
CA ASP A 129 17.79 -16.16 1.86
C ASP A 129 17.99 -14.83 1.08
N TYR A 130 17.55 -14.78 -0.18
CA TYR A 130 17.59 -13.57 -0.99
C TYR A 130 16.30 -12.76 -0.95
N MET A 131 15.32 -13.15 -0.14
CA MET A 131 14.09 -12.38 0.05
C MET A 131 14.26 -11.34 1.15
N ILE A 132 13.52 -10.25 1.03
CA ILE A 132 13.46 -9.24 2.08
C ILE A 132 12.82 -9.83 3.32
N GLN A 133 13.49 -9.71 4.47
CA GLN A 133 12.91 -10.20 5.71
C GLN A 133 11.81 -9.28 6.22
N PRO A 134 10.72 -9.83 6.78
CA PRO A 134 9.59 -9.03 7.27
C PRO A 134 9.97 -7.99 8.33
N SER A 135 11.09 -8.19 9.02
CA SER A 135 11.61 -7.28 10.04
C SER A 135 11.87 -5.86 9.54
N VAL A 136 12.11 -5.66 8.23
CA VAL A 136 12.28 -4.31 7.65
C VAL A 136 11.04 -3.44 7.83
N MET A 137 9.87 -4.04 8.06
CA MET A 137 8.61 -3.33 8.28
C MET A 137 8.42 -2.87 9.73
N GLN A 138 9.14 -3.44 10.70
CA GLN A 138 8.87 -3.25 12.13
C GLN A 138 9.09 -1.80 12.57
N LYS A 139 10.25 -1.25 12.29
CA LYS A 139 10.59 0.12 12.72
C LYS A 139 9.72 1.18 12.02
N PRO A 140 9.60 1.19 10.69
CA PRO A 140 8.76 2.19 10.03
C PRO A 140 7.28 2.08 10.41
N VAL A 141 6.73 0.89 10.67
CA VAL A 141 5.31 0.79 11.09
C VAL A 141 5.10 1.36 12.49
N VAL A 142 6.03 1.14 13.40
CA VAL A 142 5.97 1.71 14.76
C VAL A 142 6.05 3.23 14.70
N TRP A 143 7.00 3.77 13.93
CA TRP A 143 7.15 5.21 13.74
C TRP A 143 5.90 5.84 13.09
N LEU A 144 5.39 5.24 12.01
CA LEU A 144 4.16 5.71 11.35
C LEU A 144 2.93 5.65 12.26
N ALA A 145 2.92 4.76 13.25
CA ALA A 145 1.85 4.63 14.22
C ALA A 145 2.02 5.55 15.44
N SER A 146 3.12 6.28 15.55
CA SER A 146 3.42 7.16 16.69
C SER A 146 3.05 8.61 16.42
N GLU A 147 3.26 9.46 17.42
CA GLU A 147 3.11 10.91 17.32
C GLU A 147 4.26 11.55 16.52
N GLU A 148 5.42 10.90 16.45
CA GLU A 148 6.58 11.38 15.70
C GLU A 148 6.31 11.55 14.20
N SER A 149 5.31 10.85 13.66
CA SER A 149 4.89 10.93 12.27
C SER A 149 3.76 11.94 12.03
N GLU A 150 3.50 12.85 12.99
CA GLU A 150 2.46 13.84 12.84
C GLU A 150 2.66 14.70 11.59
N GLY A 151 1.58 14.95 10.86
CA GLY A 151 1.62 15.71 9.60
C GLY A 151 2.16 14.93 8.40
N ILE A 152 2.76 13.76 8.60
CA ILE A 152 3.23 12.91 7.50
C ILE A 152 2.06 12.08 6.98
N THR A 153 1.52 12.48 5.83
CA THR A 153 0.35 11.86 5.20
C THR A 153 0.50 11.78 3.68
N GLY A 154 -0.18 10.85 3.04
CA GLY A 154 -0.14 10.67 1.59
C GLY A 154 1.20 10.17 1.05
N LYS A 155 2.00 9.54 1.89
CA LYS A 155 3.32 9.01 1.53
C LYS A 155 3.30 7.49 1.38
N ARG A 156 4.23 7.00 0.57
CA ARG A 156 4.57 5.61 0.38
C ARG A 156 5.97 5.37 0.92
N PHE A 157 6.09 4.50 1.89
CA PHE A 157 7.34 4.12 2.54
C PHE A 157 7.82 2.77 2.05
N ILE A 158 9.14 2.66 1.83
CA ILE A 158 9.81 1.40 1.49
C ILE A 158 10.63 0.97 2.72
N GLY A 159 10.16 -0.08 3.41
CA GLY A 159 10.75 -0.54 4.66
C GLY A 159 12.23 -0.92 4.55
N TYR A 160 12.64 -1.48 3.40
CA TYR A 160 14.03 -1.82 3.13
C TYR A 160 15.00 -0.62 3.21
N TYR A 161 14.51 0.57 2.86
CA TYR A 161 15.32 1.80 2.89
C TYR A 161 15.20 2.58 4.19
N TRP A 162 14.41 2.09 5.15
CA TRP A 162 14.29 2.73 6.45
C TRP A 162 15.57 2.55 7.26
N ASP A 163 16.21 3.65 7.67
CA ASP A 163 17.49 3.66 8.35
C ASP A 163 17.45 4.59 9.57
N ASP A 164 17.36 4.02 10.77
CA ASP A 164 17.25 4.78 12.02
C ASP A 164 18.53 5.55 12.40
N SER A 165 19.65 5.23 11.78
CA SER A 165 20.89 5.95 12.01
C SER A 165 20.90 7.35 11.36
N LEU A 166 20.01 7.56 10.38
CA LEU A 166 19.90 8.82 9.68
C LEU A 166 19.00 9.81 10.42
N PRO A 167 19.28 11.13 10.31
CA PRO A 167 18.33 12.17 10.69
C PRO A 167 17.00 11.99 9.98
N ILE A 168 15.90 12.41 10.62
CA ILE A 168 14.55 12.13 10.11
C ILE A 168 14.34 12.66 8.67
N THR A 169 14.87 13.81 8.34
CA THR A 169 14.74 14.39 6.99
C THR A 169 15.36 13.48 5.93
N GLU A 170 16.61 13.06 6.14
CA GLU A 170 17.33 12.18 5.21
C GLU A 170 16.67 10.79 5.14
N ARG A 171 16.18 10.30 6.28
CA ARG A 171 15.44 9.03 6.36
C ARG A 171 14.19 9.07 5.50
N LEU A 172 13.42 10.15 5.58
CA LEU A 172 12.22 10.34 4.78
C LEU A 172 12.52 10.48 3.29
N GLU A 173 13.55 11.24 2.92
CA GLU A 173 14.00 11.37 1.54
C GLU A 173 14.40 10.02 0.93
N LYS A 174 15.15 9.21 1.68
CA LYS A 174 15.64 7.90 1.24
C LYS A 174 14.54 6.85 1.15
N SER A 175 13.60 6.85 2.11
CA SER A 175 12.66 5.74 2.28
C SER A 175 11.25 6.05 1.80
N SER A 176 10.91 7.27 1.42
CA SER A 176 9.53 7.63 1.08
C SER A 176 9.40 8.44 -0.21
N ALA A 177 8.21 8.34 -0.79
CA ALA A 177 7.77 9.12 -1.94
C ALA A 177 6.26 9.43 -1.79
N PRO A 178 5.67 10.31 -2.57
CA PRO A 178 4.22 10.44 -2.62
C PRO A 178 3.55 9.12 -2.98
N ALA A 179 2.42 8.81 -2.33
CA ALA A 179 1.61 7.63 -2.65
C ALA A 179 0.89 7.79 -4.00
N ALA A 180 0.45 6.68 -4.57
CA ALA A 180 -0.13 6.59 -5.91
C ALA A 180 0.88 6.98 -7.01
N TRP A 181 0.47 7.77 -8.02
CA TRP A 181 1.25 8.02 -9.25
C TRP A 181 1.37 9.51 -9.59
N PRO A 182 1.74 10.38 -8.65
CA PRO A 182 1.80 11.82 -8.90
C PRO A 182 2.84 12.22 -9.97
N GLN A 183 3.84 11.37 -10.20
CA GLN A 183 4.85 11.55 -11.25
C GLN A 183 4.25 11.57 -12.66
N LEU A 184 3.04 11.02 -12.86
CA LEU A 184 2.34 11.08 -14.13
C LEU A 184 1.68 12.44 -14.40
N GLY A 185 1.62 13.30 -13.37
CA GLY A 185 0.94 14.59 -13.45
C GLY A 185 -0.58 14.47 -13.57
N SER A 186 -1.24 15.61 -13.61
CA SER A 186 -2.67 15.66 -13.94
C SER A 186 -2.85 15.53 -15.44
N GLN A 187 -3.47 14.46 -15.89
CA GLN A 187 -3.80 14.26 -17.31
C GLN A 187 -5.25 14.68 -17.63
N ALA A 188 -5.93 15.28 -16.65
CA ALA A 188 -7.28 15.79 -16.85
C ALA A 188 -7.22 17.18 -17.48
N ILE A 189 -7.90 17.34 -18.61
CA ILE A 189 -8.12 18.61 -19.26
C ILE A 189 -9.38 19.25 -18.66
N ARG A 190 -9.26 20.44 -18.10
CA ARG A 190 -10.41 21.26 -17.67
C ARG A 190 -10.64 22.33 -18.72
N LEU A 191 -11.77 22.26 -19.38
CA LEU A 191 -12.23 23.33 -20.23
C LEU A 191 -12.81 24.42 -19.33
N GLU A 192 -12.23 25.62 -19.37
CA GLU A 192 -12.85 26.77 -18.72
C GLU A 192 -14.07 27.22 -19.55
N PRO A 193 -15.18 27.63 -18.90
CA PRO A 193 -16.28 28.22 -19.64
C PRO A 193 -15.79 29.49 -20.35
N GLU A 194 -16.17 29.67 -21.62
CA GLU A 194 -15.90 30.89 -22.37
C GLU A 194 -16.38 32.08 -21.54
N LYS A 195 -15.46 33.01 -21.24
CA LYS A 195 -15.83 34.27 -20.59
C LYS A 195 -16.77 35.00 -21.57
N LYS A 196 -18.04 35.05 -21.22
CA LYS A 196 -19.01 35.90 -21.89
C LYS A 196 -18.75 37.35 -21.59
#